data_a17faaf49f853d4645acbc38b9f7a4cc
#
_entry.id   a17faaf49f853d4645acbc38b9f7a4cc
#
_cell.length_a   1.000
_cell.length_b   1.000
_cell.length_c   1.000
_cell.angle_alpha   90.00
_cell.angle_beta   90.00
_cell.angle_gamma   90.00
#
_symmetry.space_group_name_H-M   'P 1'
#
loop_
_entity.id
_entity.type
_entity.pdbx_description
1 polymer ?
#
loop_
_entity_poly.entity_id
_entity_poly.type
_entity_poly.pdbx_seq_one_letter_code
_entity_poly.pdbx_strand_id
1 'polypeptide(L)'
;DTKLNNIMFDSQTKEPLCIVDLDTVMPGLVLFDFGDSIRFGANDCAEDEPDLSKVNFDFDLYETYVKGFIEGTSGILTEAELEYLPWGARVITLEQGIRFLTDYINGDVYYQTSRPGQNLDRARTQLKLVQDMENSWDQMVQAVQNMK
;
A
#
# COMPACT_ATOMS: atom_id res chain seq x y z
N ASP A 1 3.77 -8.84 3.46
CA ASP A 1 4.66 -7.90 2.75
C ASP A 1 4.47 -8.06 1.23
N THR A 2 3.25 -7.69 0.78
CA THR A 2 2.75 -7.88 -0.58
C THR A 2 3.16 -6.76 -1.56
N LYS A 3 4.33 -6.18 -1.34
CA LYS A 3 4.87 -5.13 -2.22
C LYS A 3 5.32 -5.70 -3.58
N LEU A 4 5.23 -4.89 -4.61
CA LEU A 4 5.60 -5.26 -5.98
C LEU A 4 7.06 -5.75 -6.10
N ASN A 5 7.97 -5.27 -5.25
CA ASN A 5 9.38 -5.70 -5.22
C ASN A 5 9.56 -7.18 -4.87
N ASN A 6 8.55 -7.83 -4.27
CA ASN A 6 8.57 -9.25 -3.95
C ASN A 6 8.01 -10.13 -5.09
N ILE A 7 7.69 -9.55 -6.24
CA ILE A 7 7.29 -10.27 -7.45
C ILE A 7 8.43 -10.19 -8.46
N MET A 8 8.93 -11.35 -8.86
CA MET A 8 9.93 -11.42 -9.92
C MET A 8 9.25 -11.48 -11.29
N PHE A 9 9.73 -10.66 -12.22
CA PHE A 9 9.23 -10.61 -13.60
C PHE A 9 10.31 -11.07 -14.57
N ASP A 10 9.89 -11.70 -15.64
CA ASP A 10 10.77 -11.96 -16.79
C ASP A 10 11.25 -10.64 -17.38
N SER A 11 12.54 -10.50 -17.60
CA SER A 11 13.13 -9.25 -18.06
C SER A 11 12.73 -8.86 -19.49
N GLN A 12 12.34 -9.84 -20.32
CA GLN A 12 11.98 -9.65 -21.71
C GLN A 12 10.47 -9.57 -21.92
N THR A 13 9.72 -10.56 -21.38
CA THR A 13 8.26 -10.64 -21.58
C THR A 13 7.49 -9.77 -20.60
N LYS A 14 8.10 -9.40 -19.45
CA LYS A 14 7.46 -8.68 -18.35
C LYS A 14 6.35 -9.48 -17.66
N GLU A 15 6.28 -10.78 -17.90
CA GLU A 15 5.33 -11.65 -17.19
C GLU A 15 5.83 -12.00 -15.80
N PRO A 16 4.93 -12.12 -14.80
CA PRO A 16 5.30 -12.54 -13.47
C PRO A 16 5.78 -13.99 -13.47
N LEU A 17 6.91 -14.26 -12.79
CA LEU A 17 7.52 -15.59 -12.71
C LEU A 17 7.26 -16.25 -11.36
N CYS A 18 7.52 -15.55 -10.27
CA CYS A 18 7.32 -16.08 -8.92
C CYS A 18 7.26 -14.95 -7.88
N ILE A 19 6.76 -15.31 -6.70
CA ILE A 19 6.77 -14.46 -5.50
C ILE A 19 7.92 -14.93 -4.61
N VAL A 20 8.65 -13.98 -4.04
CA VAL A 20 9.76 -14.18 -3.11
C VAL A 20 9.45 -13.54 -1.76
N ASP A 21 10.32 -13.73 -0.75
CA ASP A 21 10.19 -13.13 0.59
C ASP A 21 8.89 -13.58 1.31
N LEU A 22 8.74 -14.90 1.45
CA LEU A 22 7.53 -15.53 1.99
C LEU A 22 7.59 -15.80 3.52
N ASP A 23 8.56 -15.25 4.22
CA ASP A 23 8.76 -15.47 5.66
C ASP A 23 7.67 -14.83 6.54
N THR A 24 6.91 -13.87 5.99
CA THR A 24 5.76 -13.23 6.66
C THR A 24 4.41 -13.89 6.35
N VAL A 25 4.38 -15.01 5.60
CA VAL A 25 3.13 -15.73 5.32
C VAL A 25 2.62 -16.37 6.61
N MET A 26 1.50 -15.86 7.12
CA MET A 26 0.89 -16.27 8.38
C MET A 26 -0.61 -15.99 8.38
N PRO A 27 -1.39 -16.61 9.28
CA PRO A 27 -2.80 -16.26 9.47
C PRO A 27 -2.96 -14.77 9.82
N GLY A 28 -3.82 -14.07 9.10
CA GLY A 28 -4.05 -12.64 9.29
C GLY A 28 -5.31 -12.17 8.58
N LEU A 29 -5.54 -10.85 8.58
CA LEU A 29 -6.62 -10.24 7.82
C LEU A 29 -6.17 -10.00 6.39
N VAL A 30 -6.96 -10.44 5.44
CA VAL A 30 -6.73 -10.18 4.00
C VAL A 30 -6.60 -8.68 3.68
N LEU A 31 -7.19 -7.83 4.52
CA LEU A 31 -7.11 -6.37 4.42
C LEU A 31 -5.68 -5.84 4.55
N PHE A 32 -4.80 -6.57 5.26
CA PHE A 32 -3.40 -6.16 5.40
C PHE A 32 -2.63 -6.36 4.09
N ASP A 33 -2.84 -7.48 3.41
CA ASP A 33 -2.21 -7.75 2.12
C ASP A 33 -2.66 -6.76 1.05
N PHE A 34 -3.99 -6.55 0.96
CA PHE A 34 -4.55 -5.54 0.06
C PHE A 34 -4.02 -4.14 0.39
N GLY A 35 -4.07 -3.77 1.68
CA GLY A 35 -3.68 -2.44 2.13
C GLY A 35 -2.21 -2.12 1.89
N ASP A 36 -1.30 -3.06 2.16
CA ASP A 36 0.13 -2.85 1.93
C ASP A 36 0.47 -2.75 0.44
N SER A 37 -0.20 -3.53 -0.39
CA SER A 37 -0.06 -3.43 -1.84
C SER A 37 -0.50 -2.08 -2.37
N ILE A 38 -1.64 -1.54 -1.89
CA ILE A 38 -2.12 -0.21 -2.28
C ILE A 38 -1.17 0.89 -1.79
N ARG A 39 -0.75 0.83 -0.52
CA ARG A 39 0.20 1.77 0.06
C ARG A 39 1.46 1.92 -0.81
N PHE A 40 1.97 0.81 -1.30
CA PHE A 40 3.18 0.76 -2.10
C PHE A 40 2.91 1.00 -3.59
N GLY A 41 1.83 0.44 -4.15
CA GLY A 41 1.59 0.38 -5.59
C GLY A 41 0.72 1.50 -6.16
N ALA A 42 -0.13 2.15 -5.35
CA ALA A 42 -0.98 3.26 -5.80
C ALA A 42 -0.34 4.64 -5.53
N ASN A 43 0.98 4.73 -5.75
CA ASN A 43 1.79 5.92 -5.58
C ASN A 43 2.99 5.82 -6.52
N ASP A 44 3.26 6.88 -7.27
CA ASP A 44 4.30 6.94 -8.30
C ASP A 44 5.62 7.57 -7.81
N CYS A 45 5.68 8.01 -6.57
CA CYS A 45 6.88 8.62 -6.00
C CYS A 45 7.65 7.69 -5.05
N ALA A 46 8.88 8.08 -4.69
CA ALA A 46 9.65 7.40 -3.67
C ALA A 46 8.98 7.49 -2.29
N GLU A 47 9.13 6.44 -1.47
CA GLU A 47 8.54 6.39 -0.12
C GLU A 47 9.04 7.53 0.79
N ASP A 48 10.23 8.06 0.52
CA ASP A 48 10.88 9.15 1.25
C ASP A 48 10.97 10.46 0.43
N GLU A 49 10.04 10.71 -0.49
CA GLU A 49 9.99 11.94 -1.29
C GLU A 49 9.80 13.17 -0.36
N PRO A 50 10.77 14.09 -0.31
CA PRO A 50 10.68 15.26 0.56
C PRO A 50 9.68 16.32 0.06
N ASP A 51 9.41 16.35 -1.25
CA ASP A 51 8.48 17.28 -1.89
C ASP A 51 7.07 16.68 -1.95
N LEU A 52 6.24 17.01 -0.96
CA LEU A 52 4.88 16.49 -0.87
C LEU A 52 3.97 16.87 -2.05
N SER A 53 4.35 17.83 -2.88
CA SER A 53 3.58 18.17 -4.08
C SER A 53 3.66 17.10 -5.17
N LYS A 54 4.66 16.21 -5.07
CA LYS A 54 4.86 15.06 -5.97
C LYS A 54 4.19 13.78 -5.44
N VAL A 55 3.80 13.79 -4.16
CA VAL A 55 3.17 12.63 -3.53
C VAL A 55 1.68 12.66 -3.85
N ASN A 56 1.21 11.70 -4.63
CA ASN A 56 -0.18 11.60 -5.04
C ASN A 56 -0.67 10.16 -4.89
N PHE A 57 -1.88 9.99 -4.41
CA PHE A 57 -2.61 8.74 -4.49
C PHE A 57 -3.15 8.57 -5.92
N ASP A 58 -2.65 7.57 -6.63
CA ASP A 58 -3.08 7.25 -7.99
C ASP A 58 -4.33 6.37 -7.95
N PHE A 59 -5.48 6.98 -8.27
CA PHE A 59 -6.76 6.29 -8.25
C PHE A 59 -6.90 5.25 -9.37
N ASP A 60 -6.31 5.47 -10.52
CA ASP A 60 -6.38 4.52 -11.66
C ASP A 60 -5.60 3.23 -11.32
N LEU A 61 -4.44 3.36 -10.66
CA LEU A 61 -3.69 2.22 -10.13
C LEU A 61 -4.47 1.49 -9.03
N TYR A 62 -5.11 2.24 -8.12
CA TYR A 62 -5.97 1.68 -7.09
C TYR A 62 -7.12 0.85 -7.71
N GLU A 63 -7.87 1.40 -8.66
CA GLU A 63 -9.00 0.72 -9.31
C GLU A 63 -8.52 -0.53 -10.05
N THR A 64 -7.40 -0.43 -10.76
CA THR A 64 -6.78 -1.58 -11.45
C THR A 64 -6.41 -2.69 -10.47
N TYR A 65 -5.84 -2.33 -9.32
CA TYR A 65 -5.47 -3.30 -8.30
C TYR A 65 -6.69 -3.94 -7.64
N VAL A 66 -7.72 -3.14 -7.30
CA VAL A 66 -9.00 -3.65 -6.77
C VAL A 66 -9.57 -4.74 -7.68
N LYS A 67 -9.62 -4.47 -8.99
CA LYS A 67 -10.10 -5.43 -9.98
C LYS A 67 -9.27 -6.72 -9.95
N GLY A 68 -7.95 -6.61 -10.08
CA GLY A 68 -7.06 -7.77 -10.10
C GLY A 68 -7.09 -8.57 -8.80
N PHE A 69 -7.22 -7.89 -7.65
CA PHE A 69 -7.29 -8.53 -6.34
C PHE A 69 -8.60 -9.33 -6.17
N ILE A 70 -9.74 -8.74 -6.53
CA ILE A 70 -11.05 -9.42 -6.43
C ILE A 70 -11.13 -10.59 -7.42
N GLU A 71 -10.67 -10.41 -8.67
CA GLU A 71 -10.60 -11.48 -9.66
C GLU A 71 -9.66 -12.62 -9.20
N GLY A 72 -8.47 -12.27 -8.69
CA GLY A 72 -7.46 -13.24 -8.23
C GLY A 72 -7.88 -14.04 -7.00
N THR A 73 -8.69 -13.47 -6.13
CA THR A 73 -9.24 -14.16 -4.95
C THR A 73 -10.44 -15.03 -5.28
N SER A 74 -10.96 -15.00 -6.52
CA SER A 74 -11.94 -15.97 -7.06
C SER A 74 -13.16 -16.23 -6.17
N GLY A 75 -13.69 -15.20 -5.51
CA GLY A 75 -14.89 -15.30 -4.66
C GLY A 75 -14.64 -15.93 -3.27
N ILE A 76 -13.40 -16.05 -2.83
CA ILE A 76 -13.05 -16.50 -1.47
C ILE A 76 -13.37 -15.42 -0.42
N LEU A 77 -13.33 -14.14 -0.81
CA LEU A 77 -13.58 -13.03 0.10
C LEU A 77 -15.06 -13.00 0.53
N THR A 78 -15.26 -12.79 1.81
CA THR A 78 -16.58 -12.50 2.36
C THR A 78 -17.05 -11.10 1.98
N GLU A 79 -18.37 -10.86 2.05
CA GLU A 79 -18.92 -9.51 1.81
C GLU A 79 -18.31 -8.45 2.73
N ALA A 80 -18.07 -8.82 4.00
CA ALA A 80 -17.43 -7.93 4.96
C ALA A 80 -15.97 -7.59 4.55
N GLU A 81 -15.20 -8.58 4.12
CA GLU A 81 -13.83 -8.33 3.65
C GLU A 81 -13.82 -7.40 2.43
N LEU A 82 -14.72 -7.63 1.46
CA LEU A 82 -14.87 -6.73 0.31
C LEU A 82 -15.23 -5.31 0.73
N GLU A 83 -16.18 -5.14 1.66
CA GLU A 83 -16.60 -3.82 2.17
C GLU A 83 -15.45 -3.07 2.83
N TYR A 84 -14.58 -3.80 3.55
CA TYR A 84 -13.48 -3.20 4.31
C TYR A 84 -12.17 -3.07 3.52
N LEU A 85 -12.05 -3.48 2.26
CA LEU A 85 -10.82 -3.30 1.45
C LEU A 85 -10.31 -1.84 1.46
N PRO A 86 -11.14 -0.81 1.22
CA PRO A 86 -10.66 0.59 1.27
C PRO A 86 -10.10 0.97 2.63
N TRP A 87 -10.70 0.45 3.71
CA TRP A 87 -10.19 0.65 5.07
C TRP A 87 -8.83 0.01 5.29
N GLY A 88 -8.58 -1.16 4.70
CA GLY A 88 -7.28 -1.83 4.73
C GLY A 88 -6.18 -0.92 4.18
N ALA A 89 -6.39 -0.34 3.00
CA ALA A 89 -5.44 0.59 2.39
C ALA A 89 -5.14 1.79 3.30
N ARG A 90 -6.19 2.45 3.81
CA ARG A 90 -6.04 3.61 4.68
C ARG A 90 -5.35 3.28 6.01
N VAL A 91 -5.75 2.19 6.67
CA VAL A 91 -5.24 1.83 8.00
C VAL A 91 -3.77 1.43 7.93
N ILE A 92 -3.37 0.60 6.97
CA ILE A 92 -1.97 0.17 6.82
C ILE A 92 -1.07 1.36 6.44
N THR A 93 -1.53 2.26 5.58
CA THR A 93 -0.78 3.47 5.22
C THR A 93 -0.60 4.38 6.44
N LEU A 94 -1.65 4.57 7.24
CA LEU A 94 -1.58 5.36 8.48
C LEU A 94 -0.65 4.71 9.51
N GLU A 95 -0.78 3.39 9.72
CA GLU A 95 0.09 2.63 10.63
C GLU A 95 1.55 2.82 10.25
N GLN A 96 1.89 2.63 8.98
CA GLN A 96 3.27 2.77 8.51
C GLN A 96 3.79 4.20 8.69
N GLY A 97 2.95 5.21 8.45
CA GLY A 97 3.29 6.61 8.74
C GLY A 97 3.61 6.86 10.22
N ILE A 98 2.80 6.29 11.13
CA ILE A 98 3.03 6.37 12.58
C ILE A 98 4.32 5.65 12.96
N ARG A 99 4.60 4.48 12.38
CA ARG A 99 5.84 3.72 12.67
C ARG A 99 7.08 4.50 12.25
N PHE A 100 7.11 5.08 11.05
CA PHE A 100 8.22 5.92 10.59
C PHE A 100 8.41 7.16 11.49
N LEU A 101 7.31 7.83 11.85
CA LEU A 101 7.38 8.99 12.74
C LEU A 101 7.91 8.60 14.12
N THR A 102 7.44 7.48 14.67
CA THR A 102 7.90 6.97 15.97
C THR A 102 9.38 6.66 15.94
N ASP A 103 9.86 6.01 14.87
CA ASP A 103 11.27 5.68 14.75
C ASP A 103 12.14 6.95 14.61
N TYR A 104 11.70 7.94 13.84
CA TYR A 104 12.36 9.24 13.76
C TYR A 104 12.50 9.92 15.13
N ILE A 105 11.41 9.93 15.93
CA ILE A 105 11.41 10.52 17.28
C ILE A 105 12.38 9.77 18.20
N ASN A 106 12.50 8.45 18.02
CA ASN A 106 13.40 7.60 18.81
C ASN A 106 14.86 7.61 18.32
N GLY A 107 15.18 8.37 17.26
CA GLY A 107 16.54 8.54 16.76
C GLY A 107 16.93 7.56 15.65
N ASP A 108 15.96 7.10 14.83
CA ASP A 108 16.16 6.24 13.65
C ASP A 108 16.85 4.91 14.00
N VAL A 109 16.28 4.17 14.96
CA VAL A 109 16.91 2.94 15.50
C VAL A 109 16.38 1.64 14.87
N TYR A 110 15.22 1.67 14.24
CA TYR A 110 14.55 0.48 13.69
C TYR A 110 14.71 0.38 12.16
N TYR A 111 14.30 1.40 11.42
CA TYR A 111 14.41 1.42 9.97
C TYR A 111 15.77 1.94 9.52
N GLN A 112 16.41 1.20 8.62
CA GLN A 112 17.68 1.68 8.03
C GLN A 112 17.45 2.98 7.25
N THR A 113 18.26 3.99 7.55
CA THR A 113 18.28 5.29 6.89
C THR A 113 19.61 5.54 6.19
N SER A 114 19.56 6.18 5.03
CA SER A 114 20.75 6.61 4.27
C SER A 114 21.10 8.09 4.47
N ARG A 115 20.18 8.86 5.09
CA ARG A 115 20.35 10.29 5.35
C ARG A 115 19.56 10.73 6.59
N PRO A 116 19.98 11.80 7.27
CA PRO A 116 19.21 12.38 8.37
C PRO A 116 17.79 12.79 7.91
N GLY A 117 16.79 12.53 8.76
CA GLY A 117 15.40 12.91 8.51
C GLY A 117 14.66 12.04 7.49
N GLN A 118 15.27 10.97 6.99
CA GLN A 118 14.63 10.10 5.99
C GLN A 118 13.33 9.49 6.51
N ASN A 119 13.29 9.02 7.76
CA ASN A 119 12.05 8.48 8.34
C ASN A 119 10.99 9.55 8.59
N LEU A 120 11.39 10.81 8.82
CA LEU A 120 10.42 11.92 8.86
C LEU A 120 9.79 12.15 7.48
N ASP A 121 10.58 12.14 6.41
CA ASP A 121 10.05 12.28 5.04
C ASP A 121 9.14 11.10 4.68
N ARG A 122 9.54 9.86 5.02
CA ARG A 122 8.68 8.68 4.87
C ARG A 122 7.35 8.84 5.61
N ALA A 123 7.37 9.30 6.86
CA ALA A 123 6.15 9.53 7.62
C ALA A 123 5.24 10.56 6.94
N ARG A 124 5.81 11.68 6.46
CA ARG A 124 5.08 12.74 5.78
C ARG A 124 4.46 12.26 4.47
N THR A 125 5.18 11.44 3.71
CA THR A 125 4.67 10.80 2.48
C THR A 125 3.46 9.91 2.78
N GLN A 126 3.55 9.04 3.79
CA GLN A 126 2.44 8.17 4.16
C GLN A 126 1.21 8.97 4.63
N LEU A 127 1.40 10.00 5.45
CA LEU A 127 0.31 10.85 5.92
C LEU A 127 -0.34 11.65 4.78
N LYS A 128 0.44 12.06 3.78
CA LYS A 128 -0.09 12.69 2.57
C LYS A 128 -0.95 11.72 1.75
N LEU A 129 -0.49 10.47 1.58
CA LEU A 129 -1.29 9.43 0.91
C LEU A 129 -2.60 9.15 1.64
N VAL A 130 -2.58 9.07 2.98
CA VAL A 130 -3.82 8.94 3.78
C VAL A 130 -4.78 10.10 3.51
N GLN A 131 -4.27 11.33 3.49
CA GLN A 131 -5.09 12.51 3.18
C GLN A 131 -5.72 12.41 1.78
N ASP A 132 -4.98 11.96 0.78
CA ASP A 132 -5.49 11.81 -0.58
C ASP A 132 -6.52 10.68 -0.69
N MET A 133 -6.31 9.56 0.01
CA MET A 133 -7.29 8.49 0.13
C MET A 133 -8.59 9.01 0.77
N GLU A 134 -8.49 9.82 1.83
CA GLU A 134 -9.67 10.42 2.47
C GLU A 134 -10.42 11.39 1.53
N ASN A 135 -9.70 12.15 0.72
CA ASN A 135 -10.29 13.01 -0.30
C ASN A 135 -10.99 12.23 -1.43
N SER A 136 -10.52 11.02 -1.71
CA SER A 136 -11.06 10.14 -2.75
C SER A 136 -11.93 9.01 -2.18
N TRP A 137 -12.34 9.09 -0.92
CA TRP A 137 -12.95 7.99 -0.18
C TRP A 137 -14.17 7.38 -0.88
N ASP A 138 -15.12 8.21 -1.30
CA ASP A 138 -16.33 7.73 -1.96
C ASP A 138 -16.03 7.00 -3.27
N GLN A 139 -15.02 7.46 -4.00
CA GLN A 139 -14.56 6.81 -5.23
C GLN A 139 -13.91 5.46 -4.93
N MET A 140 -13.07 5.37 -3.87
CA MET A 140 -12.46 4.11 -3.44
C MET A 140 -13.51 3.07 -3.06
N VAL A 141 -14.53 3.47 -2.30
CA VAL A 141 -15.64 2.57 -1.93
C VAL A 141 -16.43 2.14 -3.16
N GLN A 142 -16.72 3.07 -4.07
CA GLN A 142 -17.48 2.76 -5.29
C GLN A 142 -16.72 1.81 -6.23
N ALA A 143 -15.39 1.95 -6.34
CA ALA A 143 -14.57 1.03 -7.13
C ALA A 143 -14.70 -0.42 -6.68
N VAL A 144 -14.69 -0.67 -5.36
CA VAL A 144 -14.92 -2.01 -4.82
C VAL A 144 -16.36 -2.50 -5.07
N GLN A 145 -17.35 -1.62 -4.90
CA GLN A 145 -18.76 -1.98 -5.11
C GLN A 145 -19.05 -2.36 -6.56
N ASN A 146 -18.41 -1.71 -7.52
CA ASN A 146 -18.59 -1.99 -8.95
C ASN A 146 -18.01 -3.35 -9.37
N MET A 147 -17.16 -3.97 -8.54
CA MET A 147 -16.51 -5.26 -8.83
C MET A 147 -17.19 -6.46 -8.10
N LYS A 148 -18.21 -6.19 -7.29
CA LYS A 148 -19.06 -7.22 -6.65
C LYS A 148 -20.04 -7.80 -7.67
#